data_3d206f7c024f258b9d3fb93715382a5e
#
_entry.id   3d206f7c024f258b9d3fb93715382a5e
#
_cell.length_a   1.000
_cell.length_b   1.000
_cell.length_c   1.000
_cell.angle_alpha   90.00
_cell.angle_beta   90.00
_cell.angle_gamma   90.00
#
_symmetry.space_group_name_H-M   'P 1'
#
loop_
_entity.id
_entity.type
_entity.pdbx_description
1 polymer ?
#
loop_
_entity_poly.entity_id
_entity_poly.type
_entity_poly.pdbx_seq_one_letter_code
_entity_poly.pdbx_strand_id
1 'polypeptide(L)'
;MSEEALQKFPRQLHERDLFNSDEYRELCNRSGQMMNRFWDTALYKGDRGLHDGICWNRPELDDTDWQTVDMFSKEWGRKNGYPVSGSHWFRQKVNVSAEQAGKEAVLRLGCMVDADSVFVNGIL
;
A
#
# COMPACT_ATOMS: atom_id res chain seq x y z
N MET A 1 -31.42 11.29 4.72
CA MET A 1 -32.76 10.76 5.08
C MET A 1 -33.06 11.29 6.45
N SER A 2 -34.30 11.85 6.69
CA SER A 2 -34.68 12.32 8.02
C SER A 2 -34.91 11.12 8.95
N GLU A 3 -34.81 11.34 10.27
CA GLU A 3 -35.06 10.32 11.29
C GLU A 3 -36.47 9.72 11.16
N GLU A 4 -37.47 10.57 10.94
CA GLU A 4 -38.84 10.16 10.71
C GLU A 4 -39.04 9.29 9.46
N ALA A 5 -38.27 9.59 8.38
CA ALA A 5 -38.30 8.78 7.18
C ALA A 5 -37.61 7.41 7.39
N LEU A 6 -36.56 7.38 8.20
CA LEU A 6 -35.80 6.16 8.48
C LEU A 6 -36.64 5.15 9.30
N GLN A 7 -37.54 5.63 10.17
CA GLN A 7 -38.41 4.74 10.94
C GLN A 7 -39.36 3.90 10.08
N LYS A 8 -39.61 4.29 8.85
CA LYS A 8 -40.38 3.49 7.87
C LYS A 8 -39.61 2.30 7.30
N PHE A 9 -38.31 2.22 7.60
CA PHE A 9 -37.40 1.19 7.09
C PHE A 9 -36.70 0.48 8.25
N PRO A 10 -37.37 -0.49 8.91
CA PRO A 10 -36.84 -1.12 10.13
C PRO A 10 -35.45 -1.77 9.96
N ARG A 11 -35.17 -2.33 8.79
CA ARG A 11 -33.86 -2.93 8.49
C ARG A 11 -32.75 -1.89 8.47
N GLN A 12 -32.96 -0.78 7.78
CA GLN A 12 -31.97 0.30 7.69
C GLN A 12 -31.78 0.99 9.05
N LEU A 13 -32.85 1.10 9.83
CA LEU A 13 -32.77 1.60 11.19
C LEU A 13 -31.88 0.71 12.06
N HIS A 14 -32.13 -0.59 12.02
CA HIS A 14 -31.30 -1.58 12.73
C HIS A 14 -29.84 -1.56 12.30
N GLU A 15 -29.56 -1.53 10.98
CA GLU A 15 -28.21 -1.42 10.45
C GLU A 15 -27.51 -0.14 10.93
N ARG A 16 -28.19 1.00 10.93
CA ARG A 16 -27.66 2.25 11.45
C ARG A 16 -27.30 2.14 12.94
N ASP A 17 -28.20 1.57 13.72
CA ASP A 17 -28.00 1.45 15.17
C ASP A 17 -26.85 0.49 15.49
N LEU A 18 -26.73 -0.59 14.72
CA LEU A 18 -25.60 -1.50 14.79
C LEU A 18 -24.27 -0.77 14.48
N PHE A 19 -24.20 -0.03 13.38
CA PHE A 19 -22.98 0.71 13.00
C PHE A 19 -22.60 1.81 14.00
N ASN A 20 -23.56 2.36 14.73
CA ASN A 20 -23.32 3.35 15.77
C ASN A 20 -23.05 2.75 17.15
N SER A 21 -23.16 1.43 17.31
CA SER A 21 -22.96 0.75 18.59
C SER A 21 -21.48 0.71 18.99
N ASP A 22 -21.23 0.65 20.29
CA ASP A 22 -19.89 0.48 20.84
C ASP A 22 -19.32 -0.89 20.48
N GLU A 23 -20.15 -1.93 20.41
CA GLU A 23 -19.77 -3.27 19.98
C GLU A 23 -19.21 -3.29 18.56
N TYR A 24 -19.83 -2.58 17.65
CA TYR A 24 -19.34 -2.46 16.28
C TYR A 24 -18.02 -1.69 16.21
N ARG A 25 -17.87 -0.60 16.96
CA ARG A 25 -16.61 0.13 17.06
C ARG A 25 -15.48 -0.75 17.61
N GLU A 26 -15.75 -1.53 18.65
CA GLU A 26 -14.77 -2.46 19.19
C GLU A 26 -14.39 -3.55 18.20
N LEU A 27 -15.36 -4.09 17.46
CA LEU A 27 -15.12 -5.05 16.38
C LEU A 27 -14.22 -4.46 15.30
N CYS A 28 -14.48 -3.23 14.84
CA CYS A 28 -13.65 -2.52 13.88
C CYS A 28 -12.23 -2.30 14.40
N ASN A 29 -12.08 -1.91 15.67
CA ASN A 29 -10.77 -1.72 16.28
C ASN A 29 -9.98 -3.03 16.36
N ARG A 30 -10.61 -4.13 16.75
CA ARG A 30 -9.98 -5.45 16.77
C ARG A 30 -9.59 -5.91 15.37
N SER A 31 -10.46 -5.72 14.40
CA SER A 31 -10.17 -6.03 12.99
C SER A 31 -8.97 -5.22 12.49
N GLY A 32 -8.93 -3.93 12.76
CA GLY A 32 -7.80 -3.07 12.43
C GLY A 32 -6.49 -3.53 13.09
N GLN A 33 -6.52 -3.91 14.36
CA GLN A 33 -5.35 -4.44 15.05
C GLN A 33 -4.86 -5.77 14.45
N MET A 34 -5.78 -6.65 14.06
CA MET A 34 -5.45 -7.92 13.39
C MET A 34 -4.82 -7.66 12.03
N MET A 35 -5.38 -6.74 11.24
CA MET A 35 -4.82 -6.35 9.95
C MET A 35 -3.42 -5.75 10.10
N ASN A 36 -3.23 -4.84 11.06
CA ASN A 36 -1.91 -4.27 11.32
C ASN A 36 -0.88 -5.33 11.70
N ARG A 37 -1.23 -6.30 12.55
CA ARG A 37 -0.35 -7.42 12.88
C ARG A 37 -0.03 -8.30 11.67
N PHE A 38 -1.01 -8.53 10.82
CA PHE A 38 -0.81 -9.26 9.58
C PHE A 38 0.18 -8.53 8.66
N TRP A 39 -0.02 -7.23 8.47
CA TRP A 39 0.86 -6.41 7.65
C TRP A 39 2.28 -6.33 8.22
N ASP A 40 2.41 -6.12 9.53
CA ASP A 40 3.71 -6.14 10.20
C ASP A 40 4.45 -7.47 10.03
N THR A 41 3.73 -8.58 10.10
CA THR A 41 4.34 -9.91 9.99
C THR A 41 4.62 -10.28 8.54
N ALA A 42 3.65 -10.08 7.65
CA ALA A 42 3.76 -10.52 6.26
C ALA A 42 4.65 -9.60 5.41
N LEU A 43 4.53 -8.28 5.61
CA LEU A 43 5.26 -7.31 4.81
C LEU A 43 6.60 -6.92 5.40
N TYR A 44 6.66 -6.58 6.70
CA TYR A 44 7.90 -6.07 7.27
C TYR A 44 8.84 -7.16 7.76
N LYS A 45 8.36 -8.19 8.44
CA LYS A 45 9.24 -9.25 8.96
C LYS A 45 9.65 -10.29 7.93
N GLY A 46 8.80 -10.53 6.95
CA GLY A 46 9.04 -11.48 5.86
C GLY A 46 9.66 -10.86 4.62
N ASP A 47 9.77 -9.54 4.56
CA ASP A 47 10.29 -8.85 3.39
C ASP A 47 11.83 -8.87 3.35
N ARG A 48 12.38 -9.68 2.45
CA ARG A 48 13.83 -9.80 2.25
C ARG A 48 14.48 -8.46 1.90
N GLY A 49 13.77 -7.59 1.20
CA GLY A 49 14.25 -6.27 0.82
C GLY A 49 14.53 -5.33 1.99
N LEU A 50 14.01 -5.64 3.19
CA LEU A 50 14.27 -4.87 4.40
C LEU A 50 15.30 -5.52 5.33
N HIS A 51 15.63 -6.79 5.14
CA HIS A 51 16.41 -7.56 6.12
C HIS A 51 17.65 -8.27 5.55
N ASP A 52 17.68 -8.55 4.27
CA ASP A 52 18.77 -9.31 3.65
C ASP A 52 19.90 -8.37 3.17
N GLY A 53 20.99 -8.27 3.91
CA GLY A 53 22.17 -7.52 3.53
C GLY A 53 21.93 -6.00 3.43
N ILE A 54 22.17 -5.42 2.25
CA ILE A 54 21.84 -4.01 1.99
C ILE A 54 20.35 -3.93 1.73
N CYS A 55 19.63 -3.15 2.55
CA CYS A 55 18.20 -2.95 2.35
C CYS A 55 17.91 -2.39 0.95
N TRP A 56 16.89 -2.93 0.32
CA TRP A 56 16.60 -2.64 -1.10
C TRP A 56 16.09 -1.22 -1.36
N ASN A 57 15.75 -0.47 -0.32
CA ASN A 57 15.46 0.97 -0.42
C ASN A 57 16.72 1.84 -0.52
N ARG A 58 17.91 1.30 -0.26
CA ARG A 58 19.15 2.08 -0.23
C ARG A 58 19.61 2.49 -1.63
N PRO A 59 20.10 3.73 -1.81
CA PRO A 59 20.63 4.19 -3.10
C PRO A 59 21.83 3.38 -3.59
N GLU A 60 22.62 2.85 -2.66
CA GLU A 60 23.87 2.12 -2.93
C GLU A 60 23.64 0.67 -3.38
N LEU A 61 22.39 0.19 -3.34
CA LEU A 61 22.08 -1.16 -3.78
C LEU A 61 22.43 -1.33 -5.25
N ASP A 62 23.20 -2.36 -5.55
CA ASP A 62 23.42 -2.81 -6.93
C ASP A 62 22.15 -3.54 -7.42
N ASP A 63 21.47 -2.96 -8.37
CA ASP A 63 20.26 -3.48 -8.99
C ASP A 63 20.46 -3.91 -10.45
N THR A 64 21.72 -4.13 -10.87
CA THR A 64 22.06 -4.48 -12.26
C THR A 64 21.50 -5.83 -12.69
N ASP A 65 21.37 -6.77 -11.75
CA ASP A 65 20.79 -8.09 -11.99
C ASP A 65 19.26 -8.12 -11.90
N TRP A 66 18.64 -6.97 -11.59
CA TRP A 66 17.20 -6.90 -11.49
C TRP A 66 16.54 -6.91 -12.87
N GLN A 67 15.42 -7.61 -12.95
CA GLN A 67 14.65 -7.68 -14.18
C GLN A 67 13.95 -6.36 -14.47
N THR A 68 14.10 -5.87 -15.70
CA THR A 68 13.33 -4.71 -16.17
C THR A 68 11.89 -5.13 -16.49
N VAL A 69 10.91 -4.39 -15.98
CA VAL A 69 9.50 -4.64 -16.19
C VAL A 69 8.78 -3.39 -16.68
N ASP A 70 7.75 -3.60 -17.50
CA ASP A 70 6.82 -2.56 -17.89
C ASP A 70 5.68 -2.46 -16.85
N MET A 71 5.82 -1.52 -15.93
CA MET A 71 4.88 -1.29 -14.85
C MET A 71 3.50 -0.83 -15.29
N PHE A 72 3.38 -0.27 -16.48
CA PHE A 72 2.12 0.26 -16.98
C PHE A 72 1.26 -0.79 -17.69
N SER A 73 1.77 -2.00 -17.85
CA SER A 73 0.99 -3.11 -18.38
C SER A 73 0.01 -3.63 -17.32
N LYS A 74 -1.27 -3.71 -17.66
CA LYS A 74 -2.31 -4.32 -16.80
C LYS A 74 -2.04 -5.79 -16.44
N GLU A 75 -1.12 -6.43 -17.14
CA GLU A 75 -0.80 -7.85 -16.97
C GLU A 75 0.66 -8.07 -16.60
N TRP A 76 1.33 -7.05 -16.06
CA TRP A 76 2.76 -7.13 -15.79
C TRP A 76 3.16 -8.39 -14.98
N GLY A 77 2.42 -8.72 -13.94
CA GLY A 77 2.67 -9.89 -13.11
C GLY A 77 2.52 -11.21 -13.88
N ARG A 78 1.46 -11.36 -14.67
CA ARG A 78 1.22 -12.56 -15.47
C ARG A 78 2.25 -12.72 -16.59
N LYS A 79 2.54 -11.65 -17.32
CA LYS A 79 3.49 -11.69 -18.42
C LYS A 79 4.89 -12.06 -17.98
N ASN A 80 5.28 -11.62 -16.79
CA ASN A 80 6.63 -11.80 -16.30
C ASN A 80 6.77 -13.01 -15.35
N GLY A 81 5.70 -13.77 -15.13
CA GLY A 81 5.72 -14.99 -14.30
C GLY A 81 5.93 -14.72 -12.80
N TYR A 82 5.64 -13.51 -12.33
CA TYR A 82 5.77 -13.18 -10.92
C TYR A 82 4.64 -13.78 -10.08
N PRO A 83 4.92 -14.07 -8.80
CA PRO A 83 3.88 -14.42 -7.83
C PRO A 83 2.82 -13.32 -7.76
N VAL A 84 1.57 -13.73 -7.62
CA VAL A 84 0.44 -12.79 -7.50
C VAL A 84 0.35 -12.18 -6.10
N SER A 85 1.06 -12.76 -5.12
CA SER A 85 1.03 -12.35 -3.71
C SER A 85 2.44 -12.18 -3.15
N GLY A 86 2.54 -11.35 -2.13
CA GLY A 86 3.78 -11.03 -1.44
C GLY A 86 4.26 -9.61 -1.71
N SER A 87 5.43 -9.27 -1.16
CA SER A 87 6.06 -7.97 -1.38
C SER A 87 6.80 -7.95 -2.71
N HIS A 88 6.56 -6.92 -3.50
CA HIS A 88 7.25 -6.68 -4.76
C HIS A 88 8.00 -5.36 -4.68
N TRP A 89 9.27 -5.38 -5.00
CA TRP A 89 10.11 -4.19 -5.00
C TRP A 89 10.35 -3.71 -6.42
N PHE A 90 10.14 -2.42 -6.61
CA PHE A 90 10.39 -1.73 -7.86
C PHE A 90 11.36 -0.58 -7.62
N ARG A 91 12.31 -0.41 -8.49
CA ARG A 91 13.28 0.69 -8.43
C ARG A 91 13.28 1.43 -9.75
N GLN A 92 13.30 2.76 -9.66
CA GLN A 92 13.40 3.62 -10.82
C GLN A 92 14.35 4.77 -10.53
N LYS A 93 15.27 5.00 -11.45
CA LYS A 93 16.14 6.18 -11.43
C LYS A 93 15.53 7.28 -12.28
N VAL A 94 15.36 8.46 -11.69
CA VAL A 94 14.81 9.63 -12.37
C VAL A 94 15.89 10.70 -12.42
N ASN A 95 16.22 11.16 -13.62
CA ASN A 95 17.14 12.28 -13.80
C ASN A 95 16.38 13.61 -13.68
N VAL A 96 16.75 14.41 -12.71
CA VAL A 96 16.19 15.75 -12.51
C VAL A 96 17.17 16.76 -13.10
N SER A 97 16.67 17.67 -13.96
CA SER A 97 17.52 18.72 -14.54
C SER A 97 18.00 19.70 -13.49
N ALA A 98 19.11 20.37 -13.74
CA ALA A 98 19.63 21.41 -12.83
C ALA A 98 18.61 22.52 -12.55
N GLU A 99 17.75 22.82 -13.51
CA GLU A 99 16.69 23.84 -13.37
C GLU A 99 15.56 23.40 -12.45
N GLN A 100 15.35 22.10 -12.31
CA GLN A 100 14.31 21.49 -11.47
C GLN A 100 14.84 21.10 -10.09
N ALA A 101 16.15 20.94 -9.95
CA ALA A 101 16.77 20.58 -8.68
C ALA A 101 16.48 21.61 -7.59
N GLY A 102 16.16 21.12 -6.40
CA GLY A 102 15.82 21.97 -5.25
C GLY A 102 14.42 22.59 -5.27
N LYS A 103 13.60 22.28 -6.27
CA LYS A 103 12.20 22.71 -6.31
C LYS A 103 11.28 21.63 -5.73
N GLU A 104 10.13 22.10 -5.24
CA GLU A 104 9.05 21.20 -4.85
C GLU A 104 8.59 20.36 -6.04
N ALA A 105 8.39 19.08 -5.80
CA ALA A 105 7.94 18.12 -6.80
C ALA A 105 6.83 17.23 -6.25
N VAL A 106 5.94 16.77 -7.14
CA VAL A 106 4.87 15.84 -6.81
C VAL A 106 5.13 14.52 -7.51
N LEU A 107 5.32 13.48 -6.73
CA LEU A 107 5.39 12.11 -7.24
C LEU A 107 3.96 11.56 -7.42
N ARG A 108 3.62 11.19 -8.65
CA ARG A 108 2.32 10.59 -8.98
C ARG A 108 2.51 9.14 -9.37
N LEU A 109 2.09 8.24 -8.51
CA LEU A 109 2.24 6.79 -8.71
C LEU A 109 0.99 6.12 -9.28
N GLY A 110 -0.08 6.88 -9.52
CA GLY A 110 -1.33 6.33 -9.99
C GLY A 110 -2.16 5.68 -8.88
N CYS A 111 -2.89 4.63 -9.24
CA CYS A 111 -3.68 3.85 -8.31
C CYS A 111 -2.91 2.56 -7.99
N MET A 112 -2.52 2.40 -6.75
CA MET A 112 -1.95 1.15 -6.24
C MET A 112 -3.03 0.35 -5.53
N VAL A 113 -2.91 -0.96 -5.63
CA VAL A 113 -3.83 -1.90 -4.98
C VAL A 113 -3.16 -2.41 -3.71
N ASP A 114 -3.94 -2.57 -2.65
CA ASP A 114 -3.57 -3.06 -1.32
C ASP A 114 -2.76 -2.04 -0.51
N ALA A 115 -1.45 -2.22 -0.38
CA ALA A 115 -0.60 -1.35 0.41
C ALA A 115 0.75 -1.11 -0.29
N ASP A 116 1.26 0.09 -0.14
CA ASP A 116 2.56 0.48 -0.69
C ASP A 116 3.39 1.27 0.33
N SER A 117 4.68 1.19 0.18
CA SER A 117 5.65 2.05 0.85
C SER A 117 6.60 2.63 -0.19
N VAL A 118 6.75 3.95 -0.20
CA VAL A 118 7.51 4.65 -1.23
C VAL A 118 8.74 5.29 -0.62
N PHE A 119 9.90 4.95 -1.15
CA PHE A 119 11.17 5.50 -0.70
C PHE A 119 11.77 6.41 -1.77
N VAL A 120 12.18 7.60 -1.39
CA VAL A 120 12.94 8.50 -2.25
C VAL A 120 14.35 8.65 -1.69
N ASN A 121 15.35 8.20 -2.44
CA ASN A 121 16.74 8.17 -1.99
C ASN A 121 16.93 7.47 -0.62
N GLY A 122 16.20 6.40 -0.39
CA GLY A 122 16.27 5.60 0.83
C GLY A 122 15.43 6.09 2.00
N ILE A 123 14.71 7.20 1.84
CA ILE A 123 13.85 7.81 2.88
C ILE A 123 12.38 7.51 2.54
N LEU A 124 11.63 6.99 3.53
CA LEU A 124 10.18 6.71 3.45
C LEU A 124 9.40 8.01 3.47
#